data_79b0b6f3dc1409349ede92c4110f339c
#
_entry.id   79b0b6f3dc1409349ede92c4110f339c
#
_cell.length_a   1.000
_cell.length_b   1.000
_cell.length_c   1.000
_cell.angle_alpha   90.00
_cell.angle_beta   90.00
_cell.angle_gamma   90.00
#
_symmetry.space_group_name_H-M   'P 1'
#
loop_
_entity.id
_entity.type
_entity.pdbx_description
1 polymer ?
#
loop_
_entity_poly.entity_id
_entity_poly.type
_entity_poly.pdbx_seq_one_letter_code
_entity_poly.pdbx_strand_id
1 'polypeptide(L)'
;MKQSFILWISAAIITFLIGYFQSRTSSYYPISGTFGIEGQKVSYHLKKIHNSNEDFKLVIRTDREDLRGAALWRIDNSQAEWQIDSMQFVDESLTAVIPKQNPLTKVEYKIIISHNNKEFFIPATQAVEVLFLGKVPFTISLHYYLTLLFGL
;
A
#
# COMPACT_ATOMS: atom_id res chain seq x y z
N MET A 1 -5.19 30.13 -36.11
CA MET A 1 -4.61 28.79 -35.92
C MET A 1 -3.64 28.69 -34.73
N LYS A 2 -2.69 29.63 -34.54
CA LYS A 2 -1.73 29.55 -33.41
C LYS A 2 -2.36 29.61 -31.99
N GLN A 3 -3.40 30.45 -31.82
CA GLN A 3 -4.08 30.58 -30.50
C GLN A 3 -4.86 29.32 -30.13
N SER A 4 -5.52 28.66 -31.08
CA SER A 4 -6.23 27.41 -30.84
C SER A 4 -5.29 26.28 -30.42
N PHE A 5 -4.09 26.19 -31.01
CA PHE A 5 -3.09 25.21 -30.65
C PHE A 5 -2.55 25.40 -29.24
N ILE A 6 -2.33 26.65 -28.81
CA ILE A 6 -1.90 26.98 -27.45
C ILE A 6 -2.96 26.58 -26.44
N LEU A 7 -4.24 26.82 -26.74
CA LEU A 7 -5.35 26.42 -25.84
C LEU A 7 -5.43 24.91 -25.68
N TRP A 8 -5.25 24.14 -26.75
CA TRP A 8 -5.23 22.67 -26.68
C TRP A 8 -4.07 22.13 -25.85
N ILE A 9 -2.87 22.70 -26.03
CA ILE A 9 -1.70 22.32 -25.24
C ILE A 9 -1.93 22.66 -23.74
N SER A 10 -2.45 23.85 -23.45
CA SER A 10 -2.73 24.27 -22.09
C SER A 10 -3.76 23.37 -21.44
N ALA A 11 -4.83 22.98 -22.13
CA ALA A 11 -5.83 22.05 -21.65
C ALA A 11 -5.22 20.68 -21.36
N ALA A 12 -4.37 20.14 -22.23
CA ALA A 12 -3.68 18.90 -22.03
C ALA A 12 -2.78 18.94 -20.79
N ILE A 13 -1.98 19.99 -20.62
CA ILE A 13 -1.10 20.18 -19.46
C ILE A 13 -1.91 20.22 -18.17
N ILE A 14 -3.00 20.99 -18.12
CA ILE A 14 -3.87 21.11 -16.96
C ILE A 14 -4.48 19.75 -16.61
N THR A 15 -4.96 19.00 -17.59
CA THR A 15 -5.52 17.67 -17.41
C THR A 15 -4.50 16.71 -16.81
N PHE A 16 -3.27 16.72 -17.33
CA PHE A 16 -2.17 15.91 -16.78
C PHE A 16 -1.83 16.30 -15.34
N LEU A 17 -1.76 17.58 -15.03
CA LEU A 17 -1.49 18.07 -13.69
C LEU A 17 -2.58 17.65 -12.70
N ILE A 18 -3.85 17.81 -13.07
CA ILE A 18 -4.98 17.39 -12.24
C ILE A 18 -4.91 15.87 -11.99
N GLY A 19 -4.71 15.06 -13.04
CA GLY A 19 -4.58 13.60 -12.90
C GLY A 19 -3.40 13.19 -12.00
N TYR A 20 -2.26 13.87 -12.15
CA TYR A 20 -1.10 13.64 -11.29
C TYR A 20 -1.39 13.98 -9.81
N PHE A 21 -1.98 15.14 -9.54
CA PHE A 21 -2.39 15.51 -8.17
C PHE A 21 -3.40 14.54 -7.59
N GLN A 22 -4.41 14.16 -8.36
CA GLN A 22 -5.45 13.23 -7.92
C GLN A 22 -4.85 11.85 -7.56
N SER A 23 -3.88 11.36 -8.33
CA SER A 23 -3.22 10.09 -8.04
C SER A 23 -2.43 10.14 -6.73
N ARG A 24 -1.82 11.27 -6.40
CA ARG A 24 -1.05 11.47 -5.16
C ARG A 24 -1.93 11.67 -3.91
N THR A 25 -3.10 12.23 -4.09
CA THR A 25 -4.05 12.54 -3.00
C THR A 25 -5.04 11.39 -2.76
N SER A 26 -4.96 10.33 -3.53
CA SER A 26 -5.81 9.16 -3.36
C SER A 26 -5.66 8.54 -1.97
N SER A 27 -6.78 8.22 -1.34
CA SER A 27 -6.81 7.49 -0.05
C SER A 27 -6.10 6.14 -0.10
N TYR A 28 -5.91 5.59 -1.31
CA TYR A 28 -5.20 4.33 -1.56
C TYR A 28 -3.71 4.49 -1.84
N TYR A 29 -3.19 5.72 -1.75
CA TYR A 29 -1.75 5.92 -1.91
C TYR A 29 -0.99 5.23 -0.77
N PRO A 30 0.09 4.48 -1.06
CA PRO A 30 0.83 3.76 -0.03
C PRO A 30 1.49 4.73 0.96
N ILE A 31 1.58 4.30 2.20
CA ILE A 31 2.27 5.05 3.25
C ILE A 31 3.73 4.62 3.26
N SER A 32 4.62 5.53 2.97
CA SER A 32 6.06 5.29 3.03
C SER A 32 6.71 6.22 4.04
N GLY A 33 7.72 5.72 4.72
CA GLY A 33 8.47 6.52 5.68
C GLY A 33 9.76 5.86 6.08
N THR A 34 10.52 6.58 6.89
CA THR A 34 11.72 6.08 7.52
C THR A 34 11.69 6.46 8.99
N PHE A 35 12.18 5.59 9.84
CA PHE A 35 12.41 5.88 11.23
C PHE A 35 13.80 5.40 11.64
N GLY A 36 14.34 5.99 12.70
CA GLY A 36 15.69 5.65 13.18
C GLY A 36 15.63 4.75 14.40
N ILE A 37 16.38 3.66 14.38
CA ILE A 37 16.69 2.85 15.56
C ILE A 37 18.19 2.92 15.80
N GLU A 38 18.61 3.55 16.89
CA GLU A 38 20.03 3.66 17.29
C GLU A 38 20.94 4.18 16.16
N GLY A 39 20.48 5.20 15.44
CA GLY A 39 21.26 5.87 14.39
C GLY A 39 21.15 5.22 12.99
N GLN A 40 20.56 4.08 12.87
CA GLN A 40 20.28 3.46 11.56
C GLN A 40 18.86 3.74 11.08
N LYS A 41 18.70 3.91 9.77
CA LYS A 41 17.42 4.18 9.13
C LYS A 41 16.75 2.86 8.72
N VAL A 42 15.54 2.65 9.19
CA VAL A 42 14.65 1.58 8.75
C VAL A 42 13.59 2.19 7.86
N SER A 43 13.42 1.67 6.65
CA SER A 43 12.44 2.17 5.70
C SER A 43 11.25 1.21 5.56
N TYR A 44 10.08 1.78 5.43
CA TYR A 44 8.85 1.02 5.23
C TYR A 44 8.02 1.56 4.06
N HIS A 45 7.30 0.66 3.43
CA HIS A 45 6.38 0.96 2.34
C HIS A 45 5.10 0.13 2.53
N LEU A 46 4.07 0.75 3.08
CA LEU A 46 2.82 0.11 3.46
C LEU A 46 1.77 0.30 2.37
N LYS A 47 1.42 -0.78 1.70
CA LYS A 47 0.41 -0.78 0.64
C LYS A 47 -0.99 -0.73 1.22
N LYS A 48 -1.90 -0.03 0.54
CA LYS A 48 -3.33 0.05 0.85
C LYS A 48 -4.22 -0.71 -0.12
N ILE A 49 -3.63 -1.28 -1.16
CA ILE A 49 -4.30 -2.13 -2.14
C ILE A 49 -3.44 -3.36 -2.38
N HIS A 50 -4.07 -4.52 -2.44
CA HIS A 50 -3.44 -5.79 -2.79
C HIS A 50 -4.37 -6.65 -3.66
N ASN A 51 -3.79 -7.60 -4.41
CA ASN A 51 -4.54 -8.55 -5.22
C ASN A 51 -5.06 -9.69 -4.34
N SER A 52 -6.35 -9.98 -4.39
CA SER A 52 -6.97 -11.05 -3.61
C SER A 52 -6.52 -12.47 -3.98
N ASN A 53 -5.85 -12.64 -5.11
CA ASN A 53 -5.37 -13.96 -5.57
C ASN A 53 -4.02 -14.37 -4.95
N GLU A 54 -3.35 -13.47 -4.27
CA GLU A 54 -2.01 -13.64 -3.75
C GLU A 54 -1.96 -13.30 -2.26
N ASP A 55 -1.02 -13.92 -1.54
CA ASP A 55 -0.75 -13.58 -0.15
C ASP A 55 -0.10 -12.20 -0.06
N PHE A 56 -0.49 -11.42 0.93
CA PHE A 56 0.00 -10.08 1.13
C PHE A 56 1.29 -10.08 1.95
N LYS A 57 2.42 -9.83 1.30
CA LYS A 57 3.73 -9.73 1.96
C LYS A 57 3.95 -8.32 2.52
N LEU A 58 4.19 -8.26 3.81
CA LEU A 58 4.66 -7.08 4.52
C LEU A 58 6.19 -7.15 4.60
N VAL A 59 6.86 -6.10 4.13
CA VAL A 59 8.33 -6.05 4.06
C VAL A 59 8.82 -4.75 4.69
N ILE A 60 9.72 -4.88 5.65
CA ILE A 60 10.48 -3.78 6.27
C ILE A 60 11.95 -3.98 5.94
N ARG A 61 12.51 -3.07 5.18
CA ARG A 61 13.93 -3.14 4.80
C ARG A 61 14.81 -2.67 5.97
N THR A 62 15.73 -3.53 6.37
CA THR A 62 16.68 -3.29 7.44
C THR A 62 17.89 -4.23 7.31
N ASP A 63 19.07 -3.72 7.50
CA ASP A 63 20.31 -4.51 7.49
C ASP A 63 20.58 -5.17 8.86
N ARG A 64 19.64 -5.07 9.80
CA ARG A 64 19.81 -5.51 11.18
C ARG A 64 19.10 -6.82 11.45
N GLU A 65 19.87 -7.87 11.70
CA GLU A 65 19.36 -9.20 12.09
C GLU A 65 18.87 -9.27 13.54
N ASP A 66 19.29 -8.32 14.39
CA ASP A 66 18.93 -8.26 15.81
C ASP A 66 17.53 -7.65 16.05
N LEU A 67 16.92 -7.06 15.04
CA LEU A 67 15.54 -6.57 15.11
C LEU A 67 14.54 -7.74 15.08
N ARG A 68 13.57 -7.65 15.96
CA ARG A 68 12.40 -8.56 15.93
C ARG A 68 11.19 -7.78 15.46
N GLY A 69 10.41 -8.39 14.59
CA GLY A 69 9.18 -7.80 14.10
C GLY A 69 7.99 -8.71 14.29
N ALA A 70 6.83 -8.11 14.44
CA ALA A 70 5.53 -8.79 14.39
C ALA A 70 4.55 -7.97 13.56
N ALA A 71 3.78 -8.64 12.71
CA ALA A 71 2.65 -8.06 12.00
C ALA A 71 1.38 -8.34 12.81
N LEU A 72 0.66 -7.29 13.18
CA LEU A 72 -0.67 -7.39 13.76
C LEU A 72 -1.66 -7.09 12.67
N TRP A 73 -2.63 -7.97 12.48
CA TRP A 73 -3.66 -7.74 11.47
C TRP A 73 -5.02 -8.32 11.90
N ARG A 74 -6.08 -7.77 11.34
CA ARG A 74 -7.45 -8.27 11.49
C ARG A 74 -8.27 -7.92 10.26
N ILE A 75 -9.31 -8.70 10.00
CA ILE A 75 -10.31 -8.32 9.00
C ILE A 75 -11.07 -7.11 9.56
N ASP A 76 -11.31 -6.10 8.72
CA ASP A 76 -12.04 -4.88 9.09
C ASP A 76 -13.47 -5.23 9.53
N ASN A 77 -13.55 -5.65 10.77
CA ASN A 77 -14.77 -5.81 11.53
C ASN A 77 -14.40 -5.43 12.98
N SER A 78 -15.04 -4.42 13.51
CA SER A 78 -14.74 -3.82 14.83
C SER A 78 -14.70 -4.82 16.00
N GLN A 79 -15.14 -6.06 15.80
CA GLN A 79 -15.16 -7.13 16.81
C GLN A 79 -14.12 -8.23 16.54
N ALA A 80 -13.38 -8.20 15.43
CA ALA A 80 -12.39 -9.22 15.15
C ALA A 80 -11.14 -9.03 16.04
N GLU A 81 -10.68 -10.12 16.62
CA GLU A 81 -9.43 -10.14 17.38
C GLU A 81 -8.22 -9.92 16.47
N TRP A 82 -7.19 -9.26 17.00
CA TRP A 82 -5.93 -9.09 16.31
C TRP A 82 -5.17 -10.42 16.25
N GLN A 83 -4.82 -10.81 15.04
CA GLN A 83 -3.87 -11.89 14.81
C GLN A 83 -2.46 -11.32 14.82
N ILE A 84 -1.52 -12.09 15.37
CA ILE A 84 -0.12 -11.68 15.52
C ILE A 84 0.76 -12.70 14.81
N ASP A 85 1.44 -12.26 13.76
CA ASP A 85 2.37 -13.09 13.02
C ASP A 85 3.80 -12.54 13.18
N SER A 86 4.73 -13.39 13.62
CA SER A 86 6.13 -13.02 13.74
C SER A 86 6.75 -12.80 12.37
N MET A 87 7.50 -11.70 12.23
CA MET A 87 8.28 -11.43 11.02
C MET A 87 9.58 -12.23 11.03
N GLN A 88 9.95 -12.72 9.86
CA GLN A 88 11.22 -13.42 9.65
C GLN A 88 12.23 -12.49 8.96
N PHE A 89 13.48 -12.56 9.37
CA PHE A 89 14.56 -11.84 8.69
C PHE A 89 15.04 -12.65 7.49
N VAL A 90 14.85 -12.12 6.29
CA VAL A 90 15.25 -12.73 5.01
C VAL A 90 15.70 -11.62 4.07
N ASP A 91 16.84 -11.78 3.44
CA ASP A 91 17.36 -10.85 2.42
C ASP A 91 17.34 -9.38 2.86
N GLU A 92 17.99 -9.07 3.97
CA GLU A 92 18.07 -7.71 4.54
C GLU A 92 16.69 -7.08 4.79
N SER A 93 15.72 -7.91 5.13
CA SER A 93 14.35 -7.46 5.35
C SER A 93 13.64 -8.31 6.40
N LEU A 94 12.84 -7.67 7.24
CA LEU A 94 11.83 -8.34 8.05
C LEU A 94 10.57 -8.56 7.22
N THR A 95 10.13 -9.80 7.10
CA THR A 95 9.01 -10.18 6.24
C THR A 95 7.95 -10.96 7.05
N ALA A 96 6.70 -10.57 6.90
CA ALA A 96 5.53 -11.33 7.33
C ALA A 96 4.55 -11.51 6.18
N VAL A 97 3.67 -12.49 6.28
CA VAL A 97 2.71 -12.82 5.23
C VAL A 97 1.31 -12.87 5.81
N ILE A 98 0.45 -11.98 5.34
CA ILE A 98 -0.98 -12.05 5.61
C ILE A 98 -1.61 -12.92 4.51
N PRO A 99 -2.36 -13.98 4.85
CA PRO A 99 -2.99 -14.86 3.87
C PRO A 99 -3.92 -14.08 2.94
N LYS A 100 -4.02 -14.54 1.69
CA LYS A 100 -4.95 -13.98 0.72
C LYS A 100 -6.38 -13.92 1.27
N GLN A 101 -7.09 -12.86 0.95
CA GLN A 101 -8.45 -12.64 1.37
C GLN A 101 -9.41 -12.62 0.18
N ASN A 102 -10.69 -12.78 0.46
CA ASN A 102 -11.72 -12.64 -0.58
C ASN A 102 -11.69 -11.23 -1.20
N PRO A 103 -12.11 -11.09 -2.47
CA PRO A 103 -12.24 -9.78 -3.10
C PRO A 103 -13.12 -8.84 -2.26
N LEU A 104 -12.74 -7.57 -2.23
CA LEU A 104 -13.37 -6.48 -1.47
C LEU A 104 -13.26 -6.61 0.05
N THR A 105 -12.51 -7.59 0.56
CA THR A 105 -12.19 -7.65 1.99
C THR A 105 -11.18 -6.55 2.33
N LYS A 106 -11.45 -5.85 3.42
CA LYS A 106 -10.54 -4.89 4.03
C LYS A 106 -9.86 -5.54 5.22
N VAL A 107 -8.57 -5.35 5.32
CA VAL A 107 -7.75 -5.83 6.44
C VAL A 107 -7.03 -4.65 7.04
N GLU A 108 -7.18 -4.48 8.34
CA GLU A 108 -6.36 -3.54 9.12
C GLU A 108 -5.08 -4.23 9.54
N TYR A 109 -3.95 -3.55 9.41
CA TYR A 109 -2.67 -4.07 9.89
C TYR A 109 -1.77 -3.00 10.49
N LYS A 110 -0.91 -3.43 11.39
CA LYS A 110 0.19 -2.67 12.01
C LYS A 110 1.42 -3.55 12.09
N ILE A 111 2.57 -2.93 12.15
CA ILE A 111 3.83 -3.64 12.38
C ILE A 111 4.41 -3.15 13.69
N ILE A 112 4.86 -4.08 14.52
CA ILE A 112 5.65 -3.79 15.73
C ILE A 112 7.07 -4.23 15.44
N ILE A 113 8.03 -3.36 15.70
CA ILE A 113 9.45 -3.70 15.70
C ILE A 113 9.96 -3.55 17.11
N SER A 114 10.57 -4.61 17.64
CA SER A 114 11.14 -4.66 18.98
C SER A 114 12.67 -4.69 18.90
N HIS A 115 13.30 -3.84 19.68
CA HIS A 115 14.75 -3.79 19.86
C HIS A 115 15.09 -3.32 21.28
N ASN A 116 15.97 -4.05 22.00
CA ASN A 116 16.44 -3.71 23.35
C ASN A 116 15.27 -3.35 24.30
N ASN A 117 14.22 -4.17 24.39
CA ASN A 117 13.00 -3.95 25.17
C ASN A 117 12.21 -2.67 24.85
N LYS A 118 12.48 -2.05 23.69
CA LYS A 118 11.68 -0.95 23.17
C LYS A 118 10.87 -1.43 21.98
N GLU A 119 9.62 -0.99 21.90
CA GLU A 119 8.71 -1.30 20.82
C GLU A 119 8.41 -0.06 19.99
N PHE A 120 8.45 -0.23 18.66
CA PHE A 120 8.16 0.80 17.68
C PHE A 120 6.98 0.35 16.82
N PHE A 121 5.92 1.12 16.82
CA PHE A 121 4.73 0.86 16.02
C PHE A 121 4.81 1.53 14.65
N ILE A 122 4.52 0.82 13.60
CA ILE A 122 4.49 1.33 12.23
C ILE A 122 3.14 1.05 11.59
N PRO A 123 2.41 2.09 11.21
CA PRO A 123 2.62 3.50 11.54
C PRO A 123 2.36 3.79 13.01
N ALA A 124 2.91 4.90 13.50
CA ALA A 124 2.84 5.24 14.92
C ALA A 124 1.42 5.59 15.41
N THR A 125 0.53 6.00 14.52
CA THR A 125 -0.80 6.54 14.88
C THR A 125 -1.93 5.55 14.70
N GLN A 126 -2.23 5.16 13.47
CA GLN A 126 -3.40 4.35 13.13
C GLN A 126 -2.98 3.09 12.36
N ALA A 127 -3.80 2.02 12.46
CA ALA A 127 -3.64 0.87 11.59
C ALA A 127 -3.80 1.27 10.13
N VAL A 128 -3.09 0.59 9.25
CA VAL A 128 -3.25 0.75 7.81
C VAL A 128 -4.33 -0.20 7.34
N GLU A 129 -5.27 0.33 6.59
CA GLU A 129 -6.27 -0.48 5.90
C GLU A 129 -5.75 -0.88 4.51
N VAL A 130 -5.75 -2.17 4.22
CA VAL A 130 -5.48 -2.70 2.89
C VAL A 130 -6.76 -3.32 2.32
N LEU A 131 -7.11 -2.91 1.10
CA LEU A 131 -8.23 -3.45 0.35
C LEU A 131 -7.74 -4.54 -0.60
N PHE A 132 -8.29 -5.74 -0.48
CA PHE A 132 -8.04 -6.84 -1.40
C PHE A 132 -8.95 -6.71 -2.62
N LEU A 133 -8.34 -6.42 -3.77
CA LEU A 133 -9.06 -6.27 -5.04
C LEU A 133 -9.11 -7.59 -5.79
N GLY A 134 -10.29 -7.94 -6.30
CA GLY A 134 -10.47 -9.05 -7.22
C GLY A 134 -9.83 -8.74 -8.58
N LYS A 135 -9.50 -9.79 -9.32
CA LYS A 135 -9.04 -9.67 -10.70
C LYS A 135 -10.18 -9.17 -11.58
N VAL A 136 -9.99 -8.03 -12.24
CA VAL A 136 -10.95 -7.52 -13.22
C VAL A 136 -10.87 -8.37 -14.49
N PRO A 137 -11.98 -8.96 -14.95
CA PRO A 137 -12.00 -9.70 -16.20
C PRO A 137 -11.53 -8.84 -17.37
N PHE A 138 -10.73 -9.43 -18.26
CA PHE A 138 -10.20 -8.71 -19.44
C PHE A 138 -11.29 -8.05 -20.28
N THR A 139 -12.44 -8.70 -20.43
CA THR A 139 -13.59 -8.16 -21.18
C THR A 139 -14.09 -6.82 -20.63
N ILE A 140 -14.14 -6.67 -19.29
CA ILE A 140 -14.54 -5.41 -18.65
C ILE A 140 -13.47 -4.33 -18.86
N SER A 141 -12.20 -4.69 -18.70
CA SER A 141 -11.09 -3.77 -18.94
C SER A 141 -11.07 -3.32 -20.41
N LEU A 142 -11.26 -4.24 -21.36
CA LEU A 142 -11.31 -3.93 -22.78
C LEU A 142 -12.46 -2.99 -23.10
N HIS A 143 -13.66 -3.26 -22.58
CA HIS A 143 -14.82 -2.40 -22.75
C HIS A 143 -14.56 -0.98 -22.24
N TYR A 144 -13.98 -0.87 -21.05
CA TYR A 144 -13.60 0.43 -20.46
C TYR A 144 -12.64 1.22 -21.37
N TYR A 145 -11.59 0.56 -21.89
CA TYR A 145 -10.64 1.22 -22.79
C TYR A 145 -11.28 1.60 -24.13
N LEU A 146 -12.13 0.77 -24.69
CA LEU A 146 -12.86 1.09 -25.92
C LEU A 146 -13.80 2.28 -25.72
N THR A 147 -14.54 2.31 -24.62
CA THR A 147 -15.40 3.45 -24.26
C THR A 147 -14.59 4.74 -24.13
N LEU A 148 -13.43 4.68 -23.50
CA LEU A 148 -12.55 5.85 -23.33
C LEU A 148 -11.98 6.34 -24.65
N LEU A 149 -11.67 5.42 -25.58
CA LEU A 149 -11.06 5.74 -26.87
C LEU A 149 -12.09 6.26 -27.89
N PHE A 150 -13.31 5.73 -27.87
CA PHE A 150 -14.34 6.05 -28.87
C PHE A 150 -15.45 6.93 -28.34
N GLY A 151 -15.49 7.24 -27.03
CA GLY A 151 -16.51 8.08 -26.41
C GLY A 151 -17.92 7.47 -26.45
N LEU A 152 -18.03 6.14 -26.54
CA LEU A 152 -19.27 5.39 -26.65
C LEU A 152 -19.75 4.94 -25.26
#